data_b482e2e269cc9fe13a8419530b7e3c82
#
_entry.id   b482e2e269cc9fe13a8419530b7e3c82
#
_cell.length_a   1.000
_cell.length_b   1.000
_cell.length_c   1.000
_cell.angle_alpha   90.00
_cell.angle_beta   90.00
_cell.angle_gamma   90.00
#
_symmetry.space_group_name_H-M   'P 1'
#
loop_
_entity.id
_entity.type
_entity.pdbx_description
1 polymer ?
#
loop_
_entity_poly.entity_id
_entity_poly.type
_entity_poly.pdbx_seq_one_letter_code
_entity_poly.pdbx_strand_id
1 'polypeptide(L)'
;YPYYAKWIQSHRDLPLRMNQWNSVVRWEFKHPQPFLRTREFLWQEGHTVHLHREQADEEVRYILDLYRRVYEELLAVPVVPGVKSEKEKFAGGLYTTTVEGYVPTTGRGIQGGTSHALGQNFSRMFDITVQDPKATDEVRGKPEGRLFLWQNSWGLSTRTIGVMVMVHGDDKGLVMPPRVSQVQVVIVPCGLGVKVSQEVKDAVNKL
;
A
#
# COMPACT_ATOMS: atom_id res chain seq x y z
N TYR A 1 -13.37 -0.57 -14.34
CA TYR A 1 -12.51 -0.12 -15.44
C TYR A 1 -13.26 0.59 -16.59
N PRO A 2 -14.48 0.24 -16.98
CA PRO A 2 -15.16 0.93 -18.11
C PRO A 2 -15.23 2.44 -18.00
N TYR A 3 -15.28 2.98 -16.79
CA TYR A 3 -15.35 4.43 -16.57
C TYR A 3 -14.06 5.17 -16.97
N TYR A 4 -12.90 4.50 -16.97
CA TYR A 4 -11.65 5.13 -17.39
C TYR A 4 -11.70 5.59 -18.85
N ALA A 5 -12.34 4.81 -19.72
CA ALA A 5 -12.55 5.19 -21.11
C ALA A 5 -13.39 6.48 -21.26
N LYS A 6 -14.23 6.77 -20.27
CA LYS A 6 -15.02 8.00 -20.25
C LYS A 6 -14.27 9.19 -19.65
N TRP A 7 -13.39 8.94 -18.67
CA TRP A 7 -12.66 10.00 -17.98
C TRP A 7 -11.42 10.45 -18.75
N ILE A 8 -10.76 9.52 -19.45
CA ILE A 8 -9.54 9.82 -20.19
C ILE A 8 -9.92 10.10 -21.65
N GLN A 9 -9.87 11.37 -22.05
CA GLN A 9 -10.22 11.83 -23.39
C GLN A 9 -8.98 12.09 -24.25
N SER A 10 -7.86 12.42 -23.64
CA SER A 10 -6.62 12.74 -24.35
C SER A 10 -5.38 12.32 -23.55
N HIS A 11 -4.23 12.30 -24.20
CA HIS A 11 -2.94 12.08 -23.54
C HIS A 11 -2.60 13.14 -22.47
N ARG A 12 -3.28 14.31 -22.49
CA ARG A 12 -3.10 15.38 -21.50
C ARG A 12 -3.73 15.06 -20.15
N ASP A 13 -4.64 14.08 -20.12
CA ASP A 13 -5.28 13.61 -18.87
C ASP A 13 -4.39 12.60 -18.12
N LEU A 14 -3.20 12.29 -18.68
CA LEU A 14 -2.28 11.31 -18.13
C LEU A 14 -1.05 11.97 -17.48
N PRO A 15 -0.49 11.38 -16.42
CA PRO A 15 -1.00 10.18 -15.75
C PRO A 15 -2.25 10.46 -14.93
N LEU A 16 -3.28 9.62 -15.08
CA LEU A 16 -4.42 9.64 -14.17
C LEU A 16 -4.04 8.85 -12.92
N ARG A 17 -4.16 9.48 -11.75
CA ARG A 17 -3.85 8.87 -10.45
C ARG A 17 -5.02 9.01 -9.51
N MET A 18 -5.52 7.88 -9.05
CA MET A 18 -6.62 7.84 -8.09
C MET A 18 -6.25 6.97 -6.91
N ASN A 19 -6.65 7.43 -5.73
CA ASN A 19 -6.51 6.70 -4.49
C ASN A 19 -7.76 6.90 -3.65
N GLN A 20 -8.17 5.85 -2.95
CA GLN A 20 -9.29 5.91 -2.03
C GLN A 20 -9.00 5.15 -0.74
N TRP A 21 -9.58 5.64 0.35
CA TRP A 21 -9.71 4.92 1.60
C TRP A 21 -11.14 4.43 1.71
N ASN A 22 -11.34 3.14 1.81
CA ASN A 22 -12.68 2.57 1.89
C ASN A 22 -12.71 1.27 2.68
N SER A 23 -13.92 0.80 2.98
CA SER A 23 -14.19 -0.53 3.51
C SER A 23 -14.52 -1.49 2.37
N VAL A 24 -13.98 -2.70 2.44
CA VAL A 24 -14.22 -3.77 1.48
C VAL A 24 -14.80 -4.98 2.19
N VAL A 25 -15.86 -5.54 1.62
CA VAL A 25 -16.46 -6.79 2.08
C VAL A 25 -16.09 -7.92 1.13
N ARG A 26 -15.49 -8.99 1.67
CA ARG A 26 -15.15 -10.21 0.92
C ARG A 26 -15.57 -11.45 1.71
N TRP A 27 -16.38 -12.30 1.11
CA TRP A 27 -16.85 -13.54 1.73
C TRP A 27 -15.93 -14.73 1.41
N GLU A 28 -14.62 -14.57 1.65
CA GLU A 28 -13.60 -15.52 1.21
C GLU A 28 -13.14 -16.50 2.31
N PHE A 29 -13.41 -16.21 3.59
CA PHE A 29 -12.81 -16.96 4.70
C PHE A 29 -13.85 -17.70 5.53
N LYS A 30 -13.58 -19.00 5.78
CA LYS A 30 -14.36 -19.81 6.74
C LYS A 30 -14.04 -19.43 8.19
N HIS A 31 -12.77 -19.11 8.48
CA HIS A 31 -12.26 -18.80 9.81
C HIS A 31 -11.60 -17.42 9.82
N PRO A 32 -12.36 -16.35 10.06
CA PRO A 32 -11.82 -15.01 10.19
C PRO A 32 -10.83 -14.89 11.36
N GLN A 33 -9.82 -14.06 11.20
CA GLN A 33 -8.85 -13.70 12.24
C GLN A 33 -8.74 -12.18 12.31
N PRO A 34 -8.74 -11.57 13.51
CA PRO A 34 -8.65 -10.12 13.65
C PRO A 34 -7.50 -9.52 12.84
N PHE A 35 -7.77 -8.44 12.11
CA PHE A 35 -6.88 -7.71 11.23
C PHE A 35 -6.25 -8.49 10.07
N LEU A 36 -6.00 -9.78 10.22
CA LEU A 36 -5.26 -10.57 9.24
C LEU A 36 -6.15 -11.12 8.13
N ARG A 37 -7.30 -11.66 8.51
CA ARG A 37 -8.28 -12.29 7.62
C ARG A 37 -9.69 -11.96 8.08
N THR A 38 -10.18 -10.81 7.70
CA THR A 38 -11.52 -10.34 8.03
C THR A 38 -12.41 -10.30 6.79
N ARG A 39 -13.70 -10.51 6.97
CA ARG A 39 -14.67 -10.43 5.87
C ARG A 39 -14.97 -9.00 5.48
N GLU A 40 -14.78 -8.06 6.38
CA GLU A 40 -14.81 -6.64 6.14
C GLU A 40 -13.51 -6.03 6.67
N PHE A 41 -12.87 -5.18 5.87
CA PHE A 41 -11.62 -4.52 6.25
C PHE A 41 -11.48 -3.15 5.59
N LEU A 42 -10.78 -2.29 6.29
CA LEU A 42 -10.36 -1.00 5.76
C LEU A 42 -9.06 -1.17 4.98
N TRP A 43 -8.95 -0.47 3.89
CA TRP A 43 -7.75 -0.44 3.09
C TRP A 43 -7.58 0.89 2.35
N GLN A 44 -6.41 1.10 1.85
CA GLN A 44 -6.10 2.06 0.83
C GLN A 44 -5.99 1.32 -0.50
N GLU A 45 -6.63 1.82 -1.53
CA GLU A 45 -6.62 1.27 -2.88
C GLU A 45 -6.31 2.37 -3.88
N GLY A 46 -5.30 2.15 -4.71
CA GLY A 46 -4.94 3.06 -5.78
C GLY A 46 -5.07 2.43 -7.15
N HIS A 47 -5.43 3.26 -8.12
CA HIS A 47 -5.50 2.92 -9.53
C HIS A 47 -4.90 4.03 -10.36
N THR A 48 -4.01 3.69 -11.25
CA THR A 48 -3.30 4.66 -12.08
C THR A 48 -3.27 4.25 -13.54
N VAL A 49 -3.17 5.24 -14.41
CA VAL A 49 -3.13 5.05 -15.86
C VAL A 49 -2.02 5.91 -16.44
N HIS A 50 -1.19 5.31 -17.28
CA HIS A 50 -0.02 5.93 -17.90
C HIS A 50 -0.04 5.77 -19.40
N LEU A 51 0.60 6.71 -20.10
CA LEU A 51 0.76 6.65 -21.54
C LEU A 51 1.79 5.59 -21.95
N HIS A 52 2.91 5.48 -21.21
CA HIS A 52 4.04 4.65 -21.53
C HIS A 52 4.30 3.59 -20.45
N ARG A 53 4.82 2.44 -20.90
CA ARG A 53 5.15 1.31 -20.03
C ARG A 53 6.16 1.67 -18.95
N GLU A 54 7.19 2.41 -19.34
CA GLU A 54 8.30 2.76 -18.46
C GLU A 54 7.81 3.54 -17.23
N GLN A 55 6.88 4.48 -17.43
CA GLN A 55 6.25 5.25 -16.34
C GLN A 55 5.42 4.36 -15.42
N ALA A 56 4.67 3.41 -15.98
CA ALA A 56 3.88 2.47 -15.19
C ALA A 56 4.78 1.54 -14.37
N ASP A 57 5.83 0.98 -14.97
CA ASP A 57 6.77 0.09 -14.29
C ASP A 57 7.59 0.81 -13.20
N GLU A 58 7.94 2.07 -13.40
CA GLU A 58 8.57 2.91 -12.37
C GLU A 58 7.65 3.11 -11.17
N GLU A 59 6.39 3.46 -11.41
CA GLU A 59 5.41 3.65 -10.35
C GLU A 59 5.16 2.36 -9.55
N VAL A 60 5.09 1.19 -10.21
CA VAL A 60 4.94 -0.10 -9.51
C VAL A 60 6.04 -0.28 -8.47
N ARG A 61 7.30 0.01 -8.82
CA ARG A 61 8.45 -0.10 -7.91
C ARG A 61 8.42 0.97 -6.82
N TYR A 62 8.04 2.19 -7.17
CA TYR A 62 7.92 3.28 -6.22
C TYR A 62 6.87 2.98 -5.13
N ILE A 63 5.69 2.50 -5.52
CA ILE A 63 4.63 2.11 -4.57
C ILE A 63 5.08 0.93 -3.70
N LEU A 64 5.76 -0.05 -4.28
CA LEU A 64 6.30 -1.17 -3.51
C LEU A 64 7.27 -0.69 -2.43
N ASP A 65 8.15 0.26 -2.75
CA ASP A 65 9.07 0.87 -1.79
C ASP A 65 8.33 1.65 -0.70
N LEU A 66 7.29 2.39 -1.03
CA LEU A 66 6.44 3.05 -0.02
C LEU A 66 5.84 2.04 0.96
N TYR A 67 5.35 0.89 0.47
CA TYR A 67 4.82 -0.16 1.34
C TYR A 67 5.91 -0.80 2.19
N ARG A 68 7.10 -1.06 1.64
CA ARG A 68 8.26 -1.51 2.41
C ARG A 68 8.57 -0.52 3.55
N ARG A 69 8.61 0.77 3.27
CA ARG A 69 8.88 1.81 4.25
C ARG A 69 7.80 1.92 5.33
N VAL A 70 6.53 1.72 4.99
CA VAL A 70 5.47 1.63 6.01
C VAL A 70 5.78 0.53 7.02
N TYR A 71 6.15 -0.68 6.55
CA TYR A 71 6.48 -1.78 7.44
C TYR A 71 7.78 -1.55 8.21
N GLU A 72 8.84 -1.18 7.54
CA GLU A 72 10.18 -1.07 8.17
C GLU A 72 10.32 0.20 9.01
N GLU A 73 9.94 1.37 8.47
CA GLU A 73 10.20 2.64 9.12
C GLU A 73 9.14 3.01 10.16
N LEU A 74 7.85 2.70 9.92
CA LEU A 74 6.78 3.03 10.86
C LEU A 74 6.51 1.88 11.82
N LEU A 75 6.32 0.68 11.31
CA LEU A 75 5.92 -0.49 12.10
C LEU A 75 7.09 -1.28 12.66
N ALA A 76 8.33 -0.94 12.30
CA ALA A 76 9.56 -1.66 12.68
C ALA A 76 9.50 -3.17 12.35
N VAL A 77 8.81 -3.54 11.28
CA VAL A 77 8.66 -4.92 10.80
C VAL A 77 9.50 -5.10 9.55
N PRO A 78 10.55 -5.93 9.57
CA PRO A 78 11.32 -6.21 8.37
C PRO A 78 10.48 -6.97 7.35
N VAL A 79 10.58 -6.56 6.09
CA VAL A 79 9.87 -7.20 4.98
C VAL A 79 10.79 -7.44 3.80
N VAL A 80 10.46 -8.44 3.00
CA VAL A 80 11.16 -8.76 1.76
C VAL A 80 10.30 -8.35 0.58
N PRO A 81 10.75 -7.40 -0.26
CA PRO A 81 10.10 -7.11 -1.51
C PRO A 81 10.37 -8.22 -2.54
N GLY A 82 9.35 -8.56 -3.32
CA GLY A 82 9.46 -9.63 -4.29
C GLY A 82 8.44 -9.53 -5.42
N VAL A 83 8.56 -10.44 -6.37
CA VAL A 83 7.61 -10.61 -7.47
C VAL A 83 6.88 -11.93 -7.29
N LYS A 84 5.57 -11.92 -7.39
CA LYS A 84 4.74 -13.14 -7.29
C LYS A 84 4.93 -14.03 -8.50
N SER A 85 4.84 -15.35 -8.26
CA SER A 85 4.83 -16.33 -9.33
C SER A 85 3.62 -16.16 -10.26
N GLU A 86 3.69 -16.74 -11.45
CA GLU A 86 2.58 -16.71 -12.41
C GLU A 86 1.26 -17.26 -11.84
N LYS A 87 1.33 -18.20 -10.91
CA LYS A 87 0.16 -18.81 -10.27
C LYS A 87 -0.49 -17.91 -9.21
N GLU A 88 0.29 -17.01 -8.61
CA GLU A 88 -0.15 -16.18 -7.49
C GLU A 88 -0.32 -14.70 -7.84
N LYS A 89 0.12 -14.28 -9.01
CA LYS A 89 -0.08 -12.91 -9.47
C LYS A 89 -1.57 -12.58 -9.60
N PHE A 90 -1.89 -11.31 -9.59
CA PHE A 90 -3.26 -10.84 -9.83
C PHE A 90 -3.76 -11.28 -11.20
N ALA A 91 -4.92 -11.93 -11.23
CA ALA A 91 -5.51 -12.45 -12.47
C ALA A 91 -5.80 -11.30 -13.46
N GLY A 92 -5.30 -11.43 -14.67
CA GLY A 92 -5.38 -10.40 -15.70
C GLY A 92 -4.27 -9.35 -15.62
N GLY A 93 -3.42 -9.36 -14.60
CA GLY A 93 -2.25 -8.51 -14.52
C GLY A 93 -1.05 -9.03 -15.32
N LEU A 94 -0.13 -8.13 -15.66
CA LEU A 94 1.14 -8.48 -16.31
C LEU A 94 2.09 -9.14 -15.30
N TYR A 95 2.31 -8.49 -14.16
CA TYR A 95 3.03 -9.02 -13.00
C TYR A 95 2.54 -8.36 -11.71
N THR A 96 2.83 -8.99 -10.58
CA THR A 96 2.49 -8.48 -9.24
C THR A 96 3.75 -8.42 -8.39
N THR A 97 4.01 -7.28 -7.80
CA THR A 97 5.02 -7.11 -6.75
C THR A 97 4.36 -7.11 -5.38
N THR A 98 5.09 -7.56 -4.37
CA THR A 98 4.59 -7.66 -2.99
C THR A 98 5.71 -7.37 -2.00
N VAL A 99 5.34 -6.93 -0.81
CA VAL A 99 6.19 -6.98 0.38
C VAL A 99 5.66 -8.07 1.30
N GLU A 100 6.53 -8.93 1.79
CA GLU A 100 6.15 -10.03 2.68
C GLU A 100 6.99 -10.01 3.95
N GLY A 101 6.30 -10.07 5.09
CA GLY A 101 6.90 -10.18 6.40
C GLY A 101 6.92 -11.61 6.90
N TYR A 102 7.77 -11.87 7.88
CA TYR A 102 7.81 -13.14 8.59
C TYR A 102 7.33 -12.96 10.02
N VAL A 103 6.43 -13.84 10.46
CA VAL A 103 5.90 -13.86 11.82
C VAL A 103 6.56 -14.98 12.61
N PRO A 104 7.50 -14.68 13.51
CA PRO A 104 8.32 -15.69 14.21
C PRO A 104 7.48 -16.67 15.03
N THR A 105 6.45 -16.19 15.71
CA THR A 105 5.59 -17.00 16.59
C THR A 105 4.82 -18.08 15.84
N THR A 106 4.48 -17.86 14.59
CA THR A 106 3.77 -18.84 13.75
C THR A 106 4.65 -19.56 12.75
N GLY A 107 5.88 -19.08 12.54
CA GLY A 107 6.79 -19.58 11.51
C GLY A 107 6.30 -19.37 10.07
N ARG A 108 5.46 -18.38 9.83
CA ARG A 108 4.81 -18.16 8.52
C ARG A 108 5.12 -16.80 7.94
N GLY A 109 5.25 -16.76 6.62
CA GLY A 109 5.22 -15.53 5.85
C GLY A 109 3.82 -14.95 5.77
N ILE A 110 3.73 -13.63 5.71
CA ILE A 110 2.49 -12.91 5.54
C ILE A 110 2.66 -11.80 4.52
N GLN A 111 1.71 -11.72 3.59
CA GLN A 111 1.67 -10.66 2.59
C GLN A 111 1.30 -9.33 3.25
N GLY A 112 2.14 -8.33 3.04
CA GLY A 112 1.97 -7.00 3.60
C GLY A 112 1.18 -6.05 2.72
N GLY A 113 1.66 -5.85 1.50
CA GLY A 113 1.04 -4.97 0.52
C GLY A 113 1.42 -5.38 -0.89
N THR A 114 0.65 -4.97 -1.88
CA THR A 114 0.88 -5.33 -3.29
C THR A 114 0.82 -4.14 -4.21
N SER A 115 1.68 -4.17 -5.24
CA SER A 115 1.63 -3.25 -6.36
C SER A 115 1.62 -4.06 -7.66
N HIS A 116 0.56 -3.89 -8.43
CA HIS A 116 0.29 -4.68 -9.64
C HIS A 116 0.55 -3.85 -10.89
N ALA A 117 1.39 -4.37 -11.78
CA ALA A 117 1.41 -3.94 -13.16
C ALA A 117 0.30 -4.66 -13.91
N LEU A 118 -0.76 -3.95 -14.24
CA LEU A 118 -1.88 -4.53 -15.01
C LEU A 118 -1.55 -4.61 -16.49
N GLY A 119 -0.54 -3.86 -16.94
CA GLY A 119 -0.17 -3.79 -18.34
C GLY A 119 -1.26 -3.10 -19.17
N GLN A 120 -1.55 -3.66 -20.34
CA GLN A 120 -2.60 -3.20 -21.23
C GLN A 120 -3.80 -4.17 -21.30
N ASN A 121 -3.85 -5.18 -20.45
CA ASN A 121 -4.89 -6.21 -20.55
C ASN A 121 -6.28 -5.64 -20.33
N PHE A 122 -6.46 -4.84 -19.29
CA PHE A 122 -7.75 -4.20 -19.01
C PHE A 122 -8.04 -3.04 -19.98
N SER A 123 -7.02 -2.29 -20.40
CA SER A 123 -7.24 -1.21 -21.38
C SER A 123 -7.69 -1.75 -22.73
N ARG A 124 -7.19 -2.90 -23.16
CA ARG A 124 -7.69 -3.60 -24.36
C ARG A 124 -9.11 -4.13 -24.19
N MET A 125 -9.41 -4.68 -23.01
CA MET A 125 -10.74 -5.25 -22.71
C MET A 125 -11.83 -4.19 -22.66
N PHE A 126 -11.51 -2.98 -22.18
CA PHE A 126 -12.46 -1.90 -21.95
C PHE A 126 -12.28 -0.69 -22.86
N ASP A 127 -11.48 -0.83 -23.92
CA ASP A 127 -11.16 0.21 -24.91
C ASP A 127 -10.67 1.53 -24.26
N ILE A 128 -9.76 1.42 -23.31
CA ILE A 128 -9.16 2.58 -22.64
C ILE A 128 -7.98 3.04 -23.47
N THR A 129 -8.22 3.99 -24.36
CA THR A 129 -7.27 4.45 -25.36
C THR A 129 -7.27 5.96 -25.48
N VAL A 130 -6.16 6.49 -25.98
CA VAL A 130 -6.03 7.89 -26.38
C VAL A 130 -5.47 7.97 -27.80
N GLN A 131 -5.70 9.09 -28.47
CA GLN A 131 -5.01 9.39 -29.72
C GLN A 131 -3.51 9.49 -29.46
N ASP A 132 -2.70 8.78 -30.26
CA ASP A 132 -1.25 8.91 -30.22
C ASP A 132 -0.84 10.35 -30.57
N PRO A 133 -0.15 11.07 -29.67
CA PRO A 133 0.31 12.43 -29.95
C PRO A 133 1.31 12.49 -31.12
N LYS A 134 1.94 11.35 -31.46
CA LYS A 134 2.89 11.21 -32.57
C LYS A 134 2.28 10.62 -33.83
N ALA A 135 0.96 10.36 -33.85
CA ALA A 135 0.29 9.83 -35.02
C ALA A 135 0.43 10.75 -36.23
N THR A 136 0.71 10.16 -37.37
CA THR A 136 0.72 10.87 -38.67
C THR A 136 -0.69 11.34 -39.04
N ASP A 137 -0.79 12.33 -39.91
CA ASP A 137 -2.10 12.86 -40.34
C ASP A 137 -2.96 11.79 -41.03
N GLU A 138 -2.34 10.79 -41.63
CA GLU A 138 -3.03 9.67 -42.28
C GLU A 138 -3.85 8.80 -41.32
N VAL A 139 -3.37 8.60 -40.07
CA VAL A 139 -4.02 7.76 -39.08
C VAL A 139 -4.65 8.56 -37.92
N ARG A 140 -4.44 9.87 -37.90
CA ARG A 140 -5.01 10.75 -36.89
C ARG A 140 -6.53 10.70 -36.93
N GLY A 141 -7.17 10.47 -35.76
CA GLY A 141 -8.61 10.31 -35.65
C GLY A 141 -9.14 8.94 -36.03
N LYS A 142 -8.27 8.03 -36.53
CA LYS A 142 -8.63 6.64 -36.84
C LYS A 142 -8.22 5.68 -35.71
N PRO A 143 -8.80 4.46 -35.66
CA PRO A 143 -8.41 3.45 -34.65
C PRO A 143 -6.92 3.14 -34.63
N GLU A 144 -6.28 3.09 -35.80
CA GLU A 144 -4.86 2.77 -35.96
C GLU A 144 -3.93 3.83 -35.35
N GLY A 145 -4.42 5.06 -35.17
CA GLY A 145 -3.72 6.16 -34.50
C GLY A 145 -3.97 6.22 -33.00
N ARG A 146 -4.59 5.20 -32.38
CA ARG A 146 -4.85 5.16 -30.94
C ARG A 146 -3.88 4.25 -30.20
N LEU A 147 -3.55 4.63 -28.97
CA LEU A 147 -2.70 3.86 -28.06
C LEU A 147 -3.55 3.32 -26.90
N PHE A 148 -3.41 2.02 -26.64
CA PHE A 148 -3.91 1.45 -25.39
C PHE A 148 -3.02 1.87 -24.23
N LEU A 149 -3.64 2.19 -23.11
CA LEU A 149 -2.96 2.75 -21.95
C LEU A 149 -2.43 1.67 -21.01
N TRP A 150 -1.39 2.03 -20.25
CA TRP A 150 -0.78 1.18 -19.24
C TRP A 150 -1.39 1.47 -17.88
N GLN A 151 -1.78 0.44 -17.16
CA GLN A 151 -2.49 0.57 -15.90
C GLN A 151 -1.78 -0.13 -14.77
N ASN A 152 -1.89 0.45 -13.57
CA ASN A 152 -1.47 -0.16 -12.32
C ASN A 152 -2.61 -0.14 -11.32
N SER A 153 -2.54 -1.06 -10.36
CA SER A 153 -3.34 -1.00 -9.13
C SER A 153 -2.49 -1.42 -7.93
N TRP A 154 -2.77 -0.85 -6.78
CA TRP A 154 -1.97 -1.10 -5.60
C TRP A 154 -2.80 -0.94 -4.34
N GLY A 155 -2.45 -1.67 -3.28
CA GLY A 155 -3.25 -1.69 -2.07
C GLY A 155 -2.49 -2.12 -0.81
N LEU A 156 -2.90 -1.50 0.30
CA LEU A 156 -2.44 -1.77 1.65
C LEU A 156 -3.64 -1.72 2.61
N SER A 157 -3.79 -2.72 3.46
CA SER A 157 -4.94 -2.85 4.35
C SER A 157 -4.54 -2.75 5.83
N THR A 158 -5.53 -2.71 6.71
CA THR A 158 -5.37 -2.78 8.17
C THR A 158 -4.72 -4.08 8.65
N ARG A 159 -4.44 -5.05 7.76
CA ARG A 159 -3.56 -6.19 8.05
C ARG A 159 -2.21 -5.76 8.60
N THR A 160 -1.70 -4.59 8.22
CA THR A 160 -0.46 -4.01 8.74
C THR A 160 -0.45 -3.93 10.26
N ILE A 161 -1.60 -3.57 10.87
CA ILE A 161 -1.77 -3.49 12.33
C ILE A 161 -1.63 -4.89 12.94
N GLY A 162 -2.29 -5.89 12.35
CA GLY A 162 -2.20 -7.27 12.81
C GLY A 162 -0.79 -7.83 12.74
N VAL A 163 -0.07 -7.55 11.65
CA VAL A 163 1.34 -7.97 11.49
C VAL A 163 2.22 -7.32 12.55
N MET A 164 2.08 -6.02 12.79
CA MET A 164 2.81 -5.31 13.85
C MET A 164 2.57 -5.95 15.23
N VAL A 165 1.30 -6.23 15.56
CA VAL A 165 0.96 -6.87 16.83
C VAL A 165 1.58 -8.26 16.95
N MET A 166 1.52 -9.07 15.90
CA MET A 166 2.09 -10.43 15.91
C MET A 166 3.61 -10.46 15.98
N VAL A 167 4.28 -9.44 15.45
CA VAL A 167 5.76 -9.37 15.46
C VAL A 167 6.27 -8.81 16.79
N HIS A 168 5.60 -7.83 17.36
CA HIS A 168 6.10 -7.08 18.52
C HIS A 168 5.38 -7.40 19.83
N GLY A 169 4.14 -7.89 19.79
CA GLY A 169 3.38 -8.25 20.98
C GLY A 169 3.98 -9.45 21.72
N ASP A 170 3.72 -9.53 23.01
CA ASP A 170 4.10 -10.64 23.88
C ASP A 170 2.91 -11.04 24.78
N ASP A 171 3.14 -11.99 25.70
CA ASP A 171 2.11 -12.46 26.65
C ASP A 171 1.65 -11.39 27.65
N LYS A 172 2.36 -10.27 27.73
CA LYS A 172 1.98 -9.11 28.58
C LYS A 172 1.12 -8.09 27.82
N GLY A 173 1.07 -8.18 26.52
CA GLY A 173 0.23 -7.35 25.66
C GLY A 173 0.93 -6.76 24.45
N LEU A 174 0.39 -5.63 24.00
CA LEU A 174 0.87 -4.92 22.81
C LEU A 174 2.17 -4.18 23.11
N VAL A 175 3.15 -4.36 22.24
CA VAL A 175 4.36 -3.55 22.19
C VAL A 175 4.32 -2.73 20.90
N MET A 176 4.23 -1.42 21.05
CA MET A 176 4.13 -0.51 19.90
C MET A 176 5.49 0.07 19.53
N PRO A 177 5.86 0.05 18.25
CA PRO A 177 7.03 0.79 17.78
C PRO A 177 6.92 2.29 18.10
N PRO A 178 8.03 2.99 18.40
CA PRO A 178 7.99 4.39 18.81
C PRO A 178 7.29 5.31 17.81
N ARG A 179 7.42 5.07 16.51
CA ARG A 179 6.77 5.89 15.47
C ARG A 179 5.26 5.72 15.38
N VAL A 180 4.72 4.64 15.93
CA VAL A 180 3.26 4.36 15.97
C VAL A 180 2.67 4.83 17.30
N SER A 181 3.47 4.85 18.37
CA SER A 181 3.02 5.28 19.68
C SER A 181 2.72 6.77 19.71
N GLN A 182 1.56 7.13 20.23
CA GLN A 182 1.21 8.54 20.46
C GLN A 182 2.13 9.22 21.48
N VAL A 183 2.52 8.47 22.53
CA VAL A 183 3.45 8.90 23.57
C VAL A 183 4.67 7.98 23.48
N GLN A 184 5.80 8.52 23.06
CA GLN A 184 7.02 7.75 22.84
C GLN A 184 7.86 7.57 24.10
N VAL A 185 7.84 8.57 24.98
CA VAL A 185 8.60 8.59 26.24
C VAL A 185 7.68 9.08 27.35
N VAL A 186 7.65 8.35 28.44
CA VAL A 186 6.97 8.76 29.67
C VAL A 186 8.01 8.91 30.77
N ILE A 187 8.14 10.11 31.31
CA ILE A 187 9.03 10.39 32.46
C ILE A 187 8.17 10.29 33.72
N VAL A 188 8.51 9.33 34.57
CA VAL A 188 7.84 9.14 35.86
C VAL A 188 8.74 9.64 36.98
N PRO A 189 8.47 10.80 37.58
CA PRO A 189 9.26 11.30 38.69
C PRO A 189 8.99 10.44 39.94
N CYS A 190 10.04 9.82 40.46
CA CYS A 190 9.97 8.99 41.65
C CYS A 190 10.64 9.69 42.85
N GLY A 191 10.13 9.48 44.05
CA GLY A 191 10.75 10.00 45.27
C GLY A 191 10.51 11.49 45.51
N LEU A 192 9.66 12.17 44.74
CA LEU A 192 9.31 13.59 44.93
C LEU A 192 8.31 13.81 46.07
N GLY A 193 8.62 13.24 47.26
CA GLY A 193 7.80 13.43 48.45
C GLY A 193 8.00 14.83 49.08
N VAL A 194 7.36 15.03 50.26
CA VAL A 194 7.39 16.34 50.97
C VAL A 194 8.78 16.86 51.31
N LYS A 195 9.77 15.96 51.39
CA LYS A 195 11.17 16.29 51.73
C LYS A 195 12.05 16.73 50.54
N VAL A 196 11.53 16.74 49.32
CA VAL A 196 12.29 17.13 48.12
C VAL A 196 12.22 18.63 47.95
N SER A 197 13.41 19.27 47.73
CA SER A 197 13.49 20.72 47.54
C SER A 197 12.68 21.19 46.34
N GLN A 198 12.20 22.44 46.38
CA GLN A 198 11.45 23.05 45.27
C GLN A 198 12.28 23.10 44.00
N GLU A 199 13.60 23.39 44.10
CA GLU A 199 14.53 23.39 42.96
C GLU A 199 14.54 22.08 42.18
N VAL A 200 14.53 20.91 42.89
CA VAL A 200 14.49 19.60 42.25
C VAL A 200 13.15 19.37 41.56
N LYS A 201 12.04 19.80 42.21
CA LYS A 201 10.70 19.70 41.59
C LYS A 201 10.62 20.54 40.31
N ASP A 202 11.15 21.77 40.35
CA ASP A 202 11.16 22.67 39.21
C ASP A 202 12.06 22.18 38.08
N ALA A 203 13.19 21.53 38.40
CA ALA A 203 14.05 20.89 37.41
C ALA A 203 13.37 19.70 36.70
N VAL A 204 12.66 18.87 37.46
CA VAL A 204 11.89 17.73 36.88
C VAL A 204 10.72 18.20 35.99
N ASN A 205 10.06 19.29 36.36
CA ASN A 205 8.95 19.86 35.58
C ASN A 205 9.42 20.56 34.29
N LYS A 206 10.73 20.80 34.12
CA LYS A 206 11.31 21.37 32.90
C LYS A 206 11.78 20.32 31.89
N LEU A 207 11.81 19.05 32.28
CA LEU A 207 12.10 17.91 31.41
C LEU A 207 10.88 17.52 30.56
#